data_bfbbd70c639ff34696adb56f4df90174
#
_entry.id   bfbbd70c639ff34696adb56f4df90174
#
_cell.length_a   1.000
_cell.length_b   1.000
_cell.length_c   1.000
_cell.angle_alpha   90.00
_cell.angle_beta   90.00
_cell.angle_gamma   90.00
#
_symmetry.space_group_name_H-M   'P 1'
#
loop_
_entity.id
_entity.type
_entity.pdbx_description
1 polymer ?
#
loop_
_entity_poly.entity_id
_entity_poly.type
_entity_poly.pdbx_seq_one_letter_code
_entity_poly.pdbx_strand_id
1 'polypeptide(L)'
;IGRKKTILSGIILMLISFIVALAFSLMSDTFSPVLYVLFLLVGFGWAGINVNSLPMVLEMCKGSDIGKFTGYYYTFSMSAQIVTPIVAGFLMEHVGYKALFPYAAVFMVIAFITMQFVKHGDSREGIKQGIDAFDFED
;
A
#
# COMPACT_ATOMS: atom_id res chain seq x y z
N ILE A 1 -10.68 13.33 2.18
CA ILE A 1 -10.90 11.88 1.97
C ILE A 1 -10.15 11.19 3.10
N GLY A 2 -10.83 10.28 3.87
CA GLY A 2 -10.21 9.57 4.99
C GLY A 2 -9.01 8.72 4.55
N ARG A 3 -8.02 8.52 5.44
CA ARG A 3 -6.78 7.77 5.13
C ARG A 3 -7.07 6.34 4.68
N LYS A 4 -8.01 5.65 5.34
CA LYS A 4 -8.44 4.31 4.94
C LYS A 4 -8.95 4.27 3.49
N LYS A 5 -9.78 5.25 3.11
CA LYS A 5 -10.31 5.33 1.74
C LYS A 5 -9.21 5.60 0.71
N THR A 6 -8.24 6.44 1.05
CA THR A 6 -7.09 6.72 0.17
C THR A 6 -6.22 5.48 -0.02
N ILE A 7 -5.94 4.73 1.03
CA ILE A 7 -5.19 3.46 0.94
C ILE A 7 -5.98 2.45 0.11
N LEU A 8 -7.27 2.27 0.35
CA LEU A 8 -8.12 1.35 -0.43
C LEU A 8 -8.17 1.73 -1.91
N SER A 9 -8.31 3.02 -2.23
CA SER A 9 -8.28 3.48 -3.63
C SER A 9 -6.92 3.21 -4.29
N GLY A 10 -5.82 3.39 -3.57
CA GLY A 10 -4.48 3.03 -4.02
C GLY A 10 -4.33 1.55 -4.31
N ILE A 11 -4.82 0.68 -3.41
CA ILE A 11 -4.79 -0.79 -3.61
C ILE A 11 -5.61 -1.19 -4.83
N ILE A 12 -6.81 -0.65 -5.00
CA ILE A 12 -7.68 -0.93 -6.15
C ILE A 12 -7.01 -0.48 -7.46
N LEU A 13 -6.44 0.72 -7.47
CA LEU A 13 -5.74 1.26 -8.64
C LEU A 13 -4.56 0.37 -9.06
N MET A 14 -3.75 -0.08 -8.10
CA MET A 14 -2.64 -0.99 -8.34
C MET A 14 -3.13 -2.36 -8.81
N LEU A 15 -4.17 -2.92 -8.19
CA LEU A 15 -4.75 -4.20 -8.57
C LEU A 15 -5.25 -4.20 -10.02
N ILE A 16 -6.01 -3.18 -10.42
CA ILE A 16 -6.48 -3.02 -11.79
C ILE A 16 -5.30 -2.93 -12.75
N SER A 17 -4.29 -2.12 -12.42
CA SER A 17 -3.10 -1.95 -13.26
C SER A 17 -2.34 -3.26 -13.45
N PHE A 18 -2.18 -4.09 -12.42
CA PHE A 18 -1.51 -5.39 -12.53
C PHE A 18 -2.34 -6.41 -13.32
N ILE A 19 -3.66 -6.42 -13.16
CA ILE A 19 -4.54 -7.31 -13.97
C ILE A 19 -4.48 -6.93 -15.45
N VAL A 20 -4.55 -5.64 -15.76
CA VAL A 20 -4.45 -5.15 -17.15
C VAL A 20 -3.07 -5.45 -17.72
N ALA A 21 -1.99 -5.23 -16.95
CA ALA A 21 -0.64 -5.56 -17.39
C ALA A 21 -0.46 -7.07 -17.64
N LEU A 22 -1.06 -7.92 -16.81
CA LEU A 22 -1.08 -9.37 -17.02
C LEU A 22 -1.79 -9.70 -18.35
N ALA A 23 -2.98 -9.15 -18.59
CA ALA A 23 -3.73 -9.39 -19.82
C ALA A 23 -2.90 -9.00 -21.05
N PHE A 24 -2.26 -7.83 -21.05
CA PHE A 24 -1.37 -7.41 -22.13
C PHE A 24 -0.17 -8.35 -22.30
N SER A 25 0.45 -8.79 -21.21
CA SER A 25 1.59 -9.72 -21.24
C SER A 25 1.23 -11.10 -21.77
N LEU A 26 -0.03 -11.52 -21.66
CA LEU A 26 -0.52 -12.79 -22.23
C LEU A 26 -0.92 -12.66 -23.70
N MET A 27 -1.34 -11.47 -24.15
CA MET A 27 -1.81 -11.23 -25.51
C MET A 27 -0.67 -10.86 -26.48
N SER A 28 0.41 -10.29 -25.99
CA SER A 28 1.52 -9.81 -26.81
C SER A 28 2.85 -9.98 -26.09
N ASP A 29 3.84 -10.52 -26.82
CA ASP A 29 5.23 -10.58 -26.36
C ASP A 29 5.99 -9.28 -26.67
N THR A 30 5.34 -8.31 -27.33
CA THR A 30 5.93 -7.03 -27.69
C THR A 30 5.63 -6.00 -26.61
N PHE A 31 6.64 -5.21 -26.26
CA PHE A 31 6.48 -4.11 -25.30
C PHE A 31 5.50 -3.06 -25.85
N SER A 32 4.42 -2.81 -25.09
CA SER A 32 3.40 -1.80 -25.47
C SER A 32 3.61 -0.50 -24.67
N PRO A 33 3.50 0.67 -25.30
CA PRO A 33 3.52 1.97 -24.60
C PRO A 33 2.45 2.11 -23.52
N VAL A 34 1.38 1.32 -23.58
CA VAL A 34 0.32 1.27 -22.55
C VAL A 34 0.89 0.87 -21.18
N LEU A 35 1.95 0.04 -21.15
CA LEU A 35 2.59 -0.36 -19.90
C LEU A 35 3.19 0.83 -19.13
N TYR A 36 3.68 1.88 -19.80
CA TYR A 36 4.15 3.08 -19.10
C TYR A 36 3.03 3.78 -18.34
N VAL A 37 1.83 3.88 -18.94
CA VAL A 37 0.66 4.47 -18.27
C VAL A 37 0.25 3.62 -17.07
N LEU A 38 0.26 2.29 -17.20
CA LEU A 38 -0.07 1.39 -16.11
C LEU A 38 0.93 1.51 -14.95
N PHE A 39 2.24 1.59 -15.23
CA PHE A 39 3.26 1.78 -14.21
C PHE A 39 3.16 3.15 -13.54
N LEU A 40 2.76 4.18 -14.26
CA LEU A 40 2.49 5.51 -13.69
C LEU A 40 1.31 5.42 -12.70
N LEU A 41 0.23 4.73 -13.06
CA LEU A 41 -0.91 4.50 -12.16
C LEU A 41 -0.51 3.67 -10.93
N VAL A 42 0.34 2.66 -11.09
CA VAL A 42 0.92 1.90 -9.96
C VAL A 42 1.70 2.83 -9.03
N GLY A 43 2.49 3.75 -9.59
CA GLY A 43 3.24 4.74 -8.81
C GLY A 43 2.33 5.65 -7.99
N PHE A 44 1.23 6.15 -8.56
CA PHE A 44 0.24 6.94 -7.83
C PHE A 44 -0.45 6.12 -6.72
N GLY A 45 -0.85 4.88 -7.01
CA GLY A 45 -1.44 3.99 -6.02
C GLY A 45 -0.49 3.73 -4.86
N TRP A 46 0.77 3.42 -5.16
CA TRP A 46 1.82 3.19 -4.18
C TRP A 46 2.10 4.43 -3.31
N ALA A 47 2.17 5.62 -3.91
CA ALA A 47 2.35 6.87 -3.19
C ALA A 47 1.18 7.11 -2.21
N GLY A 48 -0.06 6.91 -2.65
CA GLY A 48 -1.25 7.04 -1.80
C GLY A 48 -1.21 6.10 -0.59
N ILE A 49 -0.74 4.87 -0.75
CA ILE A 49 -0.58 3.90 0.33
C ILE A 49 0.52 4.36 1.30
N ASN A 50 1.72 4.69 0.79
CA ASN A 50 2.87 5.01 1.63
C ASN A 50 2.69 6.28 2.47
N VAL A 51 2.11 7.34 1.89
CA VAL A 51 1.88 8.59 2.60
C VAL A 51 0.87 8.43 3.73
N ASN A 52 -0.08 7.51 3.61
CA ASN A 52 -1.17 7.36 4.58
C ASN A 52 -0.98 6.20 5.58
N SER A 53 -0.14 5.21 5.28
CA SER A 53 -0.02 4.00 6.11
C SER A 53 0.65 4.26 7.46
N LEU A 54 1.79 4.93 7.52
CA LEU A 54 2.46 5.26 8.78
C LEU A 54 1.61 6.19 9.66
N PRO A 55 1.08 7.34 9.17
CA PRO A 55 0.21 8.18 9.98
C PRO A 55 -1.03 7.44 10.50
N MET A 56 -1.59 6.52 9.72
CA MET A 56 -2.72 5.69 10.16
C MET A 56 -2.37 4.81 11.36
N VAL A 57 -1.16 4.22 11.37
CA VAL A 57 -0.66 3.43 12.51
C VAL A 57 -0.43 4.30 13.73
N LEU A 58 0.14 5.51 13.55
CA LEU A 58 0.43 6.43 14.65
C LEU A 58 -0.82 7.00 15.32
N GLU A 59 -1.91 7.17 14.58
CA GLU A 59 -3.19 7.60 15.18
C GLU A 59 -3.84 6.56 16.08
N MET A 60 -3.42 5.31 16.00
CA MET A 60 -3.92 4.25 16.86
C MET A 60 -3.18 4.16 18.21
N CYS A 61 -2.05 4.85 18.36
CA CYS A 61 -1.23 4.79 19.58
C CYS A 61 -1.36 6.06 20.42
N LYS A 62 -1.11 5.93 21.74
CA LYS A 62 -0.96 7.05 22.65
C LYS A 62 0.42 7.69 22.46
N GLY A 63 0.57 8.99 22.77
CA GLY A 63 1.81 9.74 22.56
C GLY A 63 3.09 9.07 23.10
N SER A 64 3.01 8.40 24.25
CA SER A 64 4.12 7.66 24.86
C SER A 64 4.59 6.43 24.04
N ASP A 65 3.73 5.86 23.19
CA ASP A 65 3.99 4.62 22.46
C ASP A 65 4.36 4.84 20.98
N ILE A 66 4.43 6.08 20.52
CA ILE A 66 4.71 6.44 19.11
C ILE A 66 5.98 5.75 18.61
N GLY A 67 7.08 5.80 19.37
CA GLY A 67 8.34 5.18 18.98
C GLY A 67 8.24 3.67 18.81
N LYS A 68 7.50 2.99 19.69
CA LYS A 68 7.27 1.55 19.65
C LYS A 68 6.48 1.14 18.41
N PHE A 69 5.37 1.84 18.12
CA PHE A 69 4.54 1.53 16.95
C PHE A 69 5.24 1.87 15.63
N THR A 70 6.02 2.95 15.59
CA THR A 70 6.89 3.28 14.46
C THR A 70 7.91 2.17 14.22
N GLY A 71 8.54 1.66 15.29
CA GLY A 71 9.48 0.54 15.21
C GLY A 71 8.82 -0.72 14.64
N TYR A 72 7.65 -1.10 15.12
CA TYR A 72 6.90 -2.24 14.57
C TYR A 72 6.55 -2.05 13.10
N TYR A 73 6.03 -0.89 12.72
CA TYR A 73 5.69 -0.58 11.34
C TYR A 73 6.89 -0.78 10.41
N TYR A 74 8.04 -0.19 10.74
CA TYR A 74 9.24 -0.33 9.92
C TYR A 74 9.82 -1.73 9.94
N THR A 75 9.79 -2.44 11.06
CA THR A 75 10.26 -3.83 11.13
C THR A 75 9.48 -4.72 10.17
N PHE A 76 8.16 -4.67 10.20
CA PHE A 76 7.33 -5.46 9.27
C PHE A 76 7.47 -5.01 7.82
N SER A 77 7.51 -3.70 7.58
CA SER A 77 7.66 -3.15 6.24
C SER A 77 8.99 -3.51 5.60
N MET A 78 10.10 -3.37 6.34
CA MET A 78 11.44 -3.73 5.86
C MET A 78 11.60 -5.24 5.69
N SER A 79 11.04 -6.05 6.59
CA SER A 79 11.04 -7.51 6.43
C SER A 79 10.33 -7.93 5.13
N ALA A 80 9.17 -7.33 4.82
CA ALA A 80 8.48 -7.58 3.57
C ALA A 80 9.32 -7.16 2.35
N GLN A 81 10.02 -6.01 2.42
CA GLN A 81 10.89 -5.52 1.35
C GLN A 81 12.10 -6.42 1.10
N ILE A 82 12.57 -7.17 2.11
CA ILE A 82 13.66 -8.15 1.95
C ILE A 82 13.12 -9.46 1.37
N VAL A 83 12.03 -9.97 1.90
CA VAL A 83 11.46 -11.27 1.52
C VAL A 83 10.85 -11.23 0.10
N THR A 84 10.17 -10.15 -0.24
CA THR A 84 9.45 -10.04 -1.54
C THR A 84 10.37 -10.21 -2.75
N PRO A 85 11.54 -9.54 -2.86
CA PRO A 85 12.43 -9.74 -4.02
C PRO A 85 13.00 -11.16 -4.11
N ILE A 86 13.24 -11.82 -2.98
CA ILE A 86 13.72 -13.20 -2.95
C ILE A 86 12.68 -14.15 -3.54
N VAL A 87 11.43 -14.03 -3.09
CA VAL A 87 10.32 -14.85 -3.60
C VAL A 87 10.04 -14.52 -5.07
N ALA A 88 10.04 -13.24 -5.44
CA ALA A 88 9.84 -12.80 -6.82
C ALA A 88 10.95 -13.32 -7.74
N GLY A 89 12.22 -13.28 -7.30
CA GLY A 89 13.36 -13.83 -8.05
C GLY A 89 13.21 -15.33 -8.28
N PHE A 90 12.86 -16.09 -7.24
CA PHE A 90 12.59 -17.52 -7.35
C PHE A 90 11.45 -17.83 -8.34
N LEU A 91 10.36 -17.06 -8.30
CA LEU A 91 9.24 -17.22 -9.24
C LEU A 91 9.66 -16.92 -10.68
N MET A 92 10.46 -15.85 -10.89
CA MET A 92 10.96 -15.49 -12.22
C MET A 92 11.85 -16.58 -12.81
N GLU A 93 12.69 -17.21 -11.98
CA GLU A 93 13.62 -18.26 -12.42
C GLU A 93 12.89 -19.55 -12.80
N HIS A 94 11.87 -19.97 -12.03
CA HIS A 94 11.22 -21.27 -12.19
C HIS A 94 9.95 -21.23 -13.04
N VAL A 95 9.21 -20.11 -13.04
CA VAL A 95 7.92 -19.96 -13.74
C VAL A 95 8.00 -18.97 -14.91
N GLY A 96 8.93 -18.02 -14.82
CA GLY A 96 9.12 -16.98 -15.82
C GLY A 96 8.60 -15.61 -15.40
N TYR A 97 8.98 -14.58 -16.15
CA TYR A 97 8.68 -13.18 -15.84
C TYR A 97 7.18 -12.86 -15.78
N LYS A 98 6.36 -13.55 -16.54
CA LYS A 98 4.90 -13.37 -16.54
C LYS A 98 4.25 -13.68 -15.18
N ALA A 99 4.90 -14.49 -14.34
CA ALA A 99 4.44 -14.83 -13.00
C ALA A 99 4.43 -13.66 -12.01
N LEU A 100 5.16 -12.57 -12.29
CA LEU A 100 5.20 -11.40 -11.42
C LEU A 100 3.85 -10.69 -11.30
N PHE A 101 3.10 -10.60 -12.40
CA PHE A 101 1.81 -9.90 -12.40
C PHE A 101 0.76 -10.63 -11.55
N PRO A 102 0.52 -11.95 -11.70
CA PRO A 102 -0.41 -12.65 -10.82
C PRO A 102 0.08 -12.69 -9.37
N TYR A 103 1.40 -12.81 -9.14
CA TYR A 103 1.98 -12.71 -7.80
C TYR A 103 1.60 -11.37 -7.14
N ALA A 104 1.85 -10.24 -7.82
CA ALA A 104 1.50 -8.92 -7.31
C ALA A 104 -0.02 -8.76 -7.10
N ALA A 105 -0.85 -9.25 -8.04
CA ALA A 105 -2.30 -9.18 -7.93
C ALA A 105 -2.82 -9.94 -6.70
N VAL A 106 -2.31 -11.13 -6.42
CA VAL A 106 -2.70 -11.92 -5.23
C VAL A 106 -2.39 -11.15 -3.95
N PHE A 107 -1.20 -10.55 -3.82
CA PHE A 107 -0.86 -9.75 -2.65
C PHE A 107 -1.72 -8.48 -2.52
N MET A 108 -2.10 -7.85 -3.63
CA MET A 108 -3.03 -6.71 -3.60
C MET A 108 -4.42 -7.12 -3.13
N VAL A 109 -4.92 -8.30 -3.51
CA VAL A 109 -6.19 -8.83 -3.01
C VAL A 109 -6.11 -9.10 -1.51
N ILE A 110 -5.02 -9.72 -1.03
CA ILE A 110 -4.80 -9.95 0.40
C ILE A 110 -4.74 -8.62 1.15
N ALA A 111 -4.01 -7.63 0.63
CA ALA A 111 -3.92 -6.29 1.22
C ALA A 111 -5.29 -5.61 1.26
N PHE A 112 -6.11 -5.74 0.22
CA PHE A 112 -7.46 -5.21 0.20
C PHE A 112 -8.34 -5.84 1.27
N ILE A 113 -8.31 -7.17 1.40
CA ILE A 113 -9.08 -7.90 2.41
C ILE A 113 -8.63 -7.50 3.82
N THR A 114 -7.32 -7.49 4.09
CA THR A 114 -6.78 -7.12 5.40
C THR A 114 -7.16 -5.68 5.77
N MET A 115 -7.13 -4.76 4.80
CA MET A 115 -7.50 -3.36 5.02
C MET A 115 -8.99 -3.18 5.35
N GLN A 116 -9.88 -4.08 4.90
CA GLN A 116 -11.29 -4.04 5.30
C GLN A 116 -11.48 -4.27 6.80
N PHE A 117 -10.65 -5.14 7.40
CA PHE A 117 -10.72 -5.43 8.84
C PHE A 117 -10.17 -4.29 9.72
N VAL A 118 -9.40 -3.36 9.16
CA VAL A 118 -8.90 -2.20 9.90
C VAL A 118 -10.04 -1.23 10.20
N LYS A 119 -10.35 -1.04 11.48
CA LYS A 119 -11.46 -0.20 11.96
C LYS A 119 -11.03 1.14 12.55
N HIS A 120 -9.74 1.29 12.88
CA HIS A 120 -9.19 2.44 13.58
C HIS A 120 -8.09 3.12 12.75
N GLY A 121 -7.71 4.34 13.13
CA GLY A 121 -6.63 5.10 12.48
C GLY A 121 -7.08 5.90 11.25
N ASP A 122 -8.38 6.00 10.98
CA ASP A 122 -8.92 6.89 9.96
C ASP A 122 -9.22 8.24 10.60
N SER A 123 -8.42 9.27 10.26
CA SER A 123 -8.62 10.62 10.81
C SER A 123 -10.04 11.08 10.47
N ARG A 124 -10.89 11.13 11.47
CA ARG A 124 -12.07 11.98 11.41
C ARG A 124 -11.54 13.41 11.50
N GLU A 125 -11.77 14.22 10.48
CA GLU A 125 -11.53 15.66 10.51
C GLU A 125 -12.39 16.31 11.61
N GLY A 126 -12.00 16.11 12.86
CA GLY A 126 -12.34 16.99 13.95
C GLY A 126 -11.28 18.10 13.93
N ILE A 127 -11.47 19.09 13.08
CA ILE A 127 -10.68 20.31 13.15
C ILE A 127 -10.96 20.90 14.53
N LYS A 128 -10.02 20.71 15.46
CA LYS A 128 -9.96 21.57 16.65
C LYS A 128 -9.60 22.97 16.11
N GLN A 129 -10.61 23.78 15.84
CA GLN A 129 -10.44 25.17 15.44
C GLN A 129 -10.36 26.02 16.70
N GLY A 130 -9.35 26.87 16.79
CA GLY A 130 -9.22 27.88 17.82
C GLY A 130 -8.36 27.49 19.02
N ILE A 131 -8.67 28.09 20.18
CA ILE A 131 -7.90 27.98 21.43
C ILE A 131 -7.80 26.56 21.96
N ASP A 132 -8.77 25.69 21.66
CA ASP A 132 -8.78 24.25 22.04
C ASP A 132 -7.67 23.42 21.38
N ALA A 133 -6.98 23.99 20.40
CA ALA A 133 -5.80 23.35 19.80
C ALA A 133 -4.55 23.48 20.67
N PHE A 134 -4.58 24.31 21.71
CA PHE A 134 -3.46 24.64 22.60
C PHE A 134 -3.64 24.11 24.03
N ASP A 135 -4.64 23.25 24.28
CA ASP A 135 -4.74 22.54 25.56
C ASP A 135 -3.57 21.59 25.68
N PHE A 136 -2.52 22.05 26.35
CA PHE A 136 -1.46 21.22 26.89
C PHE A 136 -2.07 20.48 28.09
N GLU A 137 -2.35 19.19 27.96
CA GLU A 137 -2.64 18.33 29.11
C GLU A 137 -1.37 18.25 29.97
N ASP A 138 -1.46 18.83 31.16
CA ASP A 138 -0.49 18.68 32.25
C ASP A 138 -0.41 17.21 32.72
#